data_3ad98a7f2758503ecd6bf3e4aa78a36d
#
_entry.id   3ad98a7f2758503ecd6bf3e4aa78a36d
#
_cell.length_a   1.000
_cell.length_b   1.000
_cell.length_c   1.000
_cell.angle_alpha   90.00
_cell.angle_beta   90.00
_cell.angle_gamma   90.00
#
_symmetry.space_group_name_H-M   'P 1'
#
loop_
_entity.id
_entity.type
_entity.pdbx_description
1 polymer ?
#
loop_
_entity_poly.entity_id
_entity_poly.type
_entity_poly.pdbx_seq_one_letter_code
_entity_poly.pdbx_strand_id
1 'polypeptide(L)'
;MTPSHLSWLRAHVGHHLIPLAYATALLRDEAGRILFQQRSDFRDWWGLPGGLFEPGETPTACLRREVLEETGLHVEPMRLTGVYSSPRYNVTYPNGDQVQQVTLCYECRVLGGALKPDGGEAVSLEYFSPSELPPRPQWYADMVTHALDERYSASPYFDPPERVEVETPYLTIMSVRRAVGNAPLIWPGANAAVLNDDGRILLQRRGDNGLWALPAGALDAGETLAYTAIRETREETGLEVEPLELLAVYAGYEVIFPHGDRVFPVAHMFACRVAGGELRADGRESLEVGFFSMDDLPPLRPTVRQRVLTALGLEGSPLV
;
A
#
# COMPACT_ATOMS: atom_id res chain seq x y z
N MET A 1 2.21 -28.77 6.05
CA MET A 1 2.55 -27.36 5.78
C MET A 1 1.33 -26.53 6.14
N THR A 2 1.52 -25.47 6.89
CA THR A 2 0.44 -24.52 7.16
C THR A 2 0.14 -23.77 5.83
N PRO A 3 -1.13 -23.64 5.41
CA PRO A 3 -1.44 -22.88 4.19
C PRO A 3 -0.99 -21.44 4.35
N SER A 4 -0.54 -20.80 3.26
CA SER A 4 -0.24 -19.36 3.26
C SER A 4 -1.51 -18.55 3.61
N HIS A 5 -1.32 -17.32 4.09
CA HIS A 5 -2.46 -16.45 4.40
C HIS A 5 -3.37 -16.26 3.17
N LEU A 6 -2.80 -16.11 1.98
CA LEU A 6 -3.56 -16.01 0.74
C LEU A 6 -4.41 -17.26 0.46
N SER A 7 -3.80 -18.47 0.54
CA SER A 7 -4.52 -19.73 0.31
C SER A 7 -5.67 -19.91 1.28
N TRP A 8 -5.44 -19.54 2.56
CA TRP A 8 -6.49 -19.54 3.57
C TRP A 8 -7.61 -18.55 3.21
N LEU A 9 -7.28 -17.31 2.85
CA LEU A 9 -8.25 -16.28 2.50
C LEU A 9 -9.08 -16.73 1.29
N ARG A 10 -8.45 -17.21 0.21
CA ARG A 10 -9.12 -17.68 -0.99
C ARG A 10 -10.07 -18.84 -0.75
N ALA A 11 -9.78 -19.73 0.19
CA ALA A 11 -10.68 -20.80 0.60
C ALA A 11 -12.02 -20.30 1.17
N HIS A 12 -12.06 -19.06 1.70
CA HIS A 12 -13.26 -18.45 2.26
C HIS A 12 -13.98 -17.49 1.31
N VAL A 13 -13.21 -16.78 0.45
CA VAL A 13 -13.75 -15.71 -0.40
C VAL A 13 -13.81 -16.08 -1.89
N GLY A 14 -13.29 -17.26 -2.27
CA GLY A 14 -13.23 -17.68 -3.68
C GLY A 14 -12.35 -16.76 -4.53
N HIS A 15 -12.72 -16.65 -5.82
CA HIS A 15 -11.92 -15.94 -6.83
C HIS A 15 -12.31 -14.48 -7.04
N HIS A 16 -13.17 -13.92 -6.18
CA HIS A 16 -13.61 -12.54 -6.32
C HIS A 16 -12.45 -11.54 -6.30
N LEU A 17 -12.63 -10.41 -6.97
CA LEU A 17 -11.67 -9.31 -6.95
C LEU A 17 -11.54 -8.75 -5.52
N ILE A 18 -10.32 -8.77 -5.01
CA ILE A 18 -9.96 -8.19 -3.71
C ILE A 18 -8.65 -7.40 -3.85
N PRO A 19 -8.48 -6.28 -3.13
CA PRO A 19 -7.20 -5.60 -3.04
C PRO A 19 -6.23 -6.39 -2.16
N LEU A 20 -5.00 -6.58 -2.66
CA LEU A 20 -3.92 -7.25 -1.92
C LEU A 20 -2.65 -6.39 -1.97
N ALA A 21 -1.92 -6.36 -0.85
CA ALA A 21 -0.68 -5.59 -0.72
C ALA A 21 0.56 -6.43 -1.08
N TYR A 22 1.46 -5.82 -1.86
CA TYR A 22 2.70 -6.41 -2.35
C TYR A 22 3.90 -5.49 -2.09
N ALA A 23 5.07 -6.07 -1.93
CA ALA A 23 6.35 -5.37 -1.98
C ALA A 23 7.20 -5.92 -3.12
N THR A 24 7.77 -5.05 -3.95
CA THR A 24 8.52 -5.40 -5.15
C THR A 24 9.87 -4.69 -5.16
N ALA A 25 10.92 -5.40 -5.55
CA ALA A 25 12.30 -4.91 -5.58
C ALA A 25 12.75 -4.53 -6.99
N LEU A 26 13.29 -3.33 -7.14
CA LEU A 26 14.09 -2.94 -8.29
C LEU A 26 15.57 -3.11 -7.92
N LEU A 27 16.20 -4.14 -8.49
CA LEU A 27 17.60 -4.49 -8.25
C LEU A 27 18.42 -4.13 -9.47
N ARG A 28 19.47 -3.32 -9.30
CA ARG A 28 20.38 -2.94 -10.37
C ARG A 28 21.76 -3.55 -10.18
N ASP A 29 22.36 -4.00 -11.27
CA ASP A 29 23.77 -4.37 -11.30
C ASP A 29 24.67 -3.14 -11.53
N GLU A 30 26.00 -3.35 -11.54
CA GLU A 30 27.01 -2.30 -11.76
C GLU A 30 26.89 -1.61 -13.13
N ALA A 31 26.30 -2.29 -14.12
CA ALA A 31 26.07 -1.75 -15.45
C ALA A 31 24.71 -1.01 -15.55
N GLY A 32 23.95 -0.91 -14.44
CA GLY A 32 22.65 -0.27 -14.38
C GLY A 32 21.50 -1.11 -14.98
N ARG A 33 21.74 -2.40 -15.30
CA ARG A 33 20.71 -3.32 -15.76
C ARG A 33 19.85 -3.76 -14.60
N ILE A 34 18.59 -4.06 -14.86
CA ILE A 34 17.57 -4.38 -13.86
C ILE A 34 17.31 -5.89 -13.86
N LEU A 35 17.27 -6.49 -12.66
CA LEU A 35 16.94 -7.90 -12.49
C LEU A 35 15.45 -8.13 -12.69
N PHE A 36 15.13 -9.06 -13.57
CA PHE A 36 13.78 -9.60 -13.74
C PHE A 36 13.81 -11.10 -13.51
N GLN A 37 12.66 -11.62 -13.09
CA GLN A 37 12.38 -13.05 -12.99
C GLN A 37 11.33 -13.46 -14.02
N GLN A 38 11.50 -14.61 -14.64
CA GLN A 38 10.48 -15.24 -15.45
C GLN A 38 9.56 -16.04 -14.52
N ARG A 39 8.26 -15.73 -14.55
CA ARG A 39 7.27 -16.35 -13.67
C ARG A 39 6.79 -17.69 -14.20
N SER A 40 6.58 -18.67 -13.30
CA SER A 40 6.06 -19.99 -13.66
C SER A 40 4.56 -19.99 -13.97
N ASP A 41 3.79 -19.11 -13.33
CA ASP A 41 2.33 -18.98 -13.48
C ASP A 41 1.92 -18.25 -14.76
N PHE A 42 2.76 -17.33 -15.25
CA PHE A 42 2.60 -16.59 -16.50
C PHE A 42 3.83 -16.79 -17.39
N ARG A 43 3.88 -17.90 -18.11
CA ARG A 43 5.09 -18.36 -18.85
C ARG A 43 5.75 -17.36 -19.78
N ASP A 44 5.00 -16.37 -20.27
CA ASP A 44 5.49 -15.35 -21.19
C ASP A 44 5.81 -14.03 -20.49
N TRP A 45 5.68 -13.98 -19.17
CA TRP A 45 5.90 -12.74 -18.41
C TRP A 45 7.16 -12.78 -17.58
N TRP A 46 7.85 -11.65 -17.65
CA TRP A 46 8.90 -11.30 -16.74
C TRP A 46 8.40 -10.26 -15.75
N GLY A 47 8.77 -10.39 -14.50
CA GLY A 47 8.40 -9.49 -13.42
C GLY A 47 9.60 -9.07 -12.58
N LEU A 48 9.45 -8.02 -11.83
CA LEU A 48 10.40 -7.68 -10.78
C LEU A 48 10.21 -8.64 -9.60
N PRO A 49 11.27 -9.04 -8.87
CA PRO A 49 11.17 -9.87 -7.68
C PRO A 49 10.32 -9.21 -6.60
N GLY A 50 9.49 -10.01 -5.91
CA GLY A 50 8.63 -9.53 -4.85
C GLY A 50 7.31 -10.29 -4.75
N GLY A 51 6.59 -10.09 -3.65
CA GLY A 51 5.37 -10.83 -3.40
C GLY A 51 4.47 -10.21 -2.33
N LEU A 52 3.58 -11.03 -1.82
CA LEU A 52 2.51 -10.66 -0.89
C LEU A 52 3.02 -10.46 0.53
N PHE A 53 2.41 -9.49 1.22
CA PHE A 53 2.60 -9.36 2.66
C PHE A 53 2.04 -10.57 3.41
N GLU A 54 2.76 -11.00 4.43
CA GLU A 54 2.27 -11.91 5.46
C GLU A 54 1.89 -11.12 6.74
N PRO A 55 0.97 -11.67 7.58
CA PRO A 55 0.53 -10.98 8.79
C PRO A 55 1.68 -10.57 9.70
N GLY A 56 1.77 -9.27 10.03
CA GLY A 56 2.79 -8.72 10.91
C GLY A 56 4.08 -8.30 10.21
N GLU A 57 4.19 -8.44 8.89
CA GLU A 57 5.36 -7.95 8.15
C GLU A 57 5.33 -6.44 7.95
N THR A 58 6.49 -5.81 8.10
CA THR A 58 6.74 -4.47 7.56
C THR A 58 7.00 -4.56 6.04
N PRO A 59 6.87 -3.47 5.27
CA PRO A 59 7.15 -3.48 3.83
C PRO A 59 8.54 -4.02 3.51
N THR A 60 9.54 -3.58 4.27
CA THR A 60 10.94 -3.98 4.05
C THR A 60 11.23 -5.42 4.49
N ALA A 61 10.49 -5.95 5.47
CA ALA A 61 10.60 -7.36 5.87
C ALA A 61 10.01 -8.28 4.78
N CYS A 62 8.80 -7.97 4.28
CA CYS A 62 8.20 -8.67 3.16
C CYS A 62 9.14 -8.69 1.95
N LEU A 63 9.67 -7.52 1.57
CA LEU A 63 10.56 -7.39 0.44
C LEU A 63 11.83 -8.24 0.56
N ARG A 64 12.49 -8.22 1.73
CA ARG A 64 13.70 -9.03 1.96
C ARG A 64 13.41 -10.52 1.90
N ARG A 65 12.28 -10.96 2.45
CA ARG A 65 11.86 -12.37 2.41
C ARG A 65 11.61 -12.82 0.98
N GLU A 66 10.77 -12.10 0.23
CA GLU A 66 10.40 -12.46 -1.13
C GLU A 66 11.60 -12.47 -2.07
N VAL A 67 12.47 -11.43 -2.00
CA VAL A 67 13.67 -11.42 -2.84
C VAL A 67 14.60 -12.57 -2.52
N LEU A 68 14.78 -12.90 -1.24
CA LEU A 68 15.62 -14.03 -0.85
C LEU A 68 15.04 -15.36 -1.35
N GLU A 69 13.73 -15.57 -1.18
CA GLU A 69 13.03 -16.78 -1.61
C GLU A 69 13.10 -16.97 -3.12
N GLU A 70 12.79 -15.94 -3.90
CA GLU A 70 12.71 -16.03 -5.36
C GLU A 70 14.07 -15.98 -6.07
N THR A 71 15.08 -15.29 -5.48
CA THR A 71 16.35 -14.99 -6.19
C THR A 71 17.60 -15.50 -5.50
N GLY A 72 17.54 -15.88 -4.23
CA GLY A 72 18.71 -16.23 -3.42
C GLY A 72 19.57 -15.05 -2.99
N LEU A 73 19.12 -13.80 -3.23
CA LEU A 73 19.86 -12.59 -2.89
C LEU A 73 19.43 -11.99 -1.56
N HIS A 74 20.41 -11.53 -0.78
CA HIS A 74 20.17 -10.67 0.37
C HIS A 74 20.19 -9.21 -0.06
N VAL A 75 19.15 -8.45 0.31
CA VAL A 75 19.02 -7.05 -0.16
C VAL A 75 18.74 -6.09 1.00
N GLU A 76 19.13 -4.84 0.76
CA GLU A 76 18.79 -3.69 1.58
C GLU A 76 17.88 -2.74 0.79
N PRO A 77 16.63 -2.54 1.21
CA PRO A 77 15.77 -1.50 0.66
C PRO A 77 16.38 -0.12 0.93
N MET A 78 16.55 0.68 -0.11
CA MET A 78 17.21 1.99 -0.03
C MET A 78 16.22 3.14 -0.14
N ARG A 79 15.20 2.98 -0.98
CA ARG A 79 14.23 4.03 -1.28
C ARG A 79 12.94 3.43 -1.82
N LEU A 80 11.79 3.87 -1.33
CA LEU A 80 10.51 3.63 -1.97
C LEU A 80 10.46 4.47 -3.27
N THR A 81 10.29 3.83 -4.41
CA THR A 81 10.23 4.51 -5.72
C THR A 81 8.81 4.86 -6.12
N GLY A 82 7.84 4.09 -5.64
CA GLY A 82 6.44 4.36 -5.90
C GLY A 82 5.47 3.37 -5.27
N VAL A 83 4.20 3.80 -5.24
CA VAL A 83 3.05 2.99 -4.83
C VAL A 83 2.05 2.92 -5.97
N TYR A 84 1.70 1.70 -6.35
CA TYR A 84 0.87 1.38 -7.52
C TYR A 84 -0.40 0.69 -7.05
N SER A 85 -1.54 1.35 -7.23
CA SER A 85 -2.84 0.88 -6.74
C SER A 85 -3.95 1.04 -7.78
N SER A 86 -3.62 1.54 -8.99
CA SER A 86 -4.62 1.78 -10.04
C SER A 86 -5.31 0.48 -10.45
N PRO A 87 -6.65 0.51 -10.60
CA PRO A 87 -7.43 -0.62 -11.12
C PRO A 87 -6.98 -1.11 -12.51
N ARG A 88 -6.28 -0.28 -13.29
CA ARG A 88 -5.68 -0.69 -14.57
C ARG A 88 -4.63 -1.79 -14.43
N TYR A 89 -4.14 -2.05 -13.22
CA TYR A 89 -3.18 -3.10 -12.87
C TYR A 89 -3.84 -4.33 -12.26
N ASN A 90 -5.17 -4.45 -12.37
CA ASN A 90 -5.88 -5.65 -11.93
C ASN A 90 -5.38 -6.88 -12.68
N VAL A 91 -5.22 -7.98 -11.96
CA VAL A 91 -4.74 -9.24 -12.51
C VAL A 91 -5.78 -10.34 -12.29
N THR A 92 -6.02 -11.12 -13.34
CA THR A 92 -6.69 -12.40 -13.22
C THR A 92 -5.64 -13.51 -13.39
N TYR A 93 -5.39 -14.25 -12.32
CA TYR A 93 -4.44 -15.37 -12.33
C TYR A 93 -4.99 -16.57 -13.08
N PRO A 94 -4.13 -17.50 -13.57
CA PRO A 94 -4.57 -18.69 -14.31
C PRO A 94 -5.53 -19.62 -13.54
N ASN A 95 -5.47 -19.57 -12.19
CA ASN A 95 -6.39 -20.29 -11.31
C ASN A 95 -7.76 -19.60 -11.13
N GLY A 96 -7.96 -18.44 -11.77
CA GLY A 96 -9.18 -17.63 -11.70
C GLY A 96 -9.20 -16.58 -10.61
N ASP A 97 -8.19 -16.50 -9.73
CA ASP A 97 -8.12 -15.48 -8.70
C ASP A 97 -7.99 -14.08 -9.30
N GLN A 98 -8.82 -13.16 -8.82
CA GLN A 98 -8.80 -11.76 -9.26
C GLN A 98 -8.26 -10.86 -8.16
N VAL A 99 -7.29 -10.01 -8.52
CA VAL A 99 -6.58 -9.16 -7.57
C VAL A 99 -6.47 -7.75 -8.10
N GLN A 100 -6.82 -6.78 -7.27
CA GLN A 100 -6.32 -5.41 -7.43
C GLN A 100 -5.00 -5.30 -6.66
N GLN A 101 -3.92 -5.08 -7.40
CA GLN A 101 -2.59 -4.98 -6.79
C GLN A 101 -2.41 -3.62 -6.12
N VAL A 102 -1.92 -3.66 -4.88
CA VAL A 102 -1.39 -2.49 -4.19
C VAL A 102 0.09 -2.76 -3.93
N THR A 103 0.94 -2.24 -4.79
CA THR A 103 2.36 -2.61 -4.83
C THR A 103 3.24 -1.46 -4.40
N LEU A 104 4.07 -1.71 -3.38
CA LEU A 104 5.17 -0.84 -2.98
C LEU A 104 6.44 -1.27 -3.72
N CYS A 105 6.98 -0.41 -4.58
CA CYS A 105 8.21 -0.70 -5.33
C CYS A 105 9.40 0.01 -4.66
N TYR A 106 10.43 -0.77 -4.31
CA TYR A 106 11.64 -0.27 -3.67
C TYR A 106 12.85 -0.45 -4.56
N GLU A 107 13.66 0.59 -4.68
CA GLU A 107 15.04 0.44 -5.13
C GLU A 107 15.87 -0.19 -4.01
N CYS A 108 16.62 -1.26 -4.33
CA CYS A 108 17.36 -2.04 -3.36
C CYS A 108 18.79 -2.21 -3.75
N ARG A 109 19.67 -2.33 -2.73
CA ARG A 109 21.06 -2.70 -2.88
C ARG A 109 21.26 -4.17 -2.56
N VAL A 110 21.97 -4.91 -3.40
CA VAL A 110 22.37 -6.28 -3.13
C VAL A 110 23.49 -6.27 -2.09
N LEU A 111 23.31 -7.04 -1.01
CA LEU A 111 24.29 -7.21 0.07
C LEU A 111 25.13 -8.48 -0.11
N GLY A 112 24.62 -9.45 -0.87
CA GLY A 112 25.26 -10.75 -1.07
C GLY A 112 24.25 -11.83 -1.48
N GLY A 113 24.64 -13.08 -1.39
CA GLY A 113 23.84 -14.22 -1.84
C GLY A 113 24.35 -14.74 -3.18
N ALA A 114 23.68 -15.75 -3.71
CA ALA A 114 23.96 -16.33 -5.02
C ALA A 114 22.69 -16.28 -5.86
N LEU A 115 22.74 -15.61 -7.01
CA LEU A 115 21.61 -15.49 -7.92
C LEU A 115 21.17 -16.90 -8.38
N LYS A 116 20.03 -17.34 -7.90
CA LYS A 116 19.48 -18.67 -8.18
C LYS A 116 17.95 -18.62 -8.09
N PRO A 117 17.24 -18.95 -9.18
CA PRO A 117 15.78 -19.07 -9.11
C PRO A 117 15.38 -20.20 -8.18
N ASP A 118 14.26 -20.03 -7.49
CA ASP A 118 13.71 -21.05 -6.58
C ASP A 118 13.18 -22.29 -7.31
N GLY A 119 12.88 -22.16 -8.60
CA GLY A 119 12.34 -23.22 -9.46
C GLY A 119 10.85 -23.49 -9.24
N GLY A 120 10.21 -22.77 -8.35
CA GLY A 120 8.78 -22.80 -8.09
C GLY A 120 8.06 -21.61 -8.74
N GLU A 121 8.19 -20.44 -8.16
CA GLU A 121 7.59 -19.19 -8.67
C GLU A 121 8.48 -18.53 -9.73
N ALA A 122 9.80 -18.49 -9.50
CA ALA A 122 10.80 -17.99 -10.45
C ALA A 122 11.49 -19.15 -11.18
N VAL A 123 11.35 -19.21 -12.51
CA VAL A 123 11.99 -20.25 -13.34
C VAL A 123 13.31 -19.78 -13.95
N SER A 124 13.48 -18.48 -14.15
CA SER A 124 14.71 -17.87 -14.68
C SER A 124 14.90 -16.47 -14.09
N LEU A 125 16.15 -16.06 -14.00
CA LEU A 125 16.55 -14.73 -13.50
C LEU A 125 17.57 -14.13 -14.47
N GLU A 126 17.32 -12.91 -14.94
CA GLU A 126 18.19 -12.23 -15.89
C GLU A 126 18.19 -10.72 -15.70
N TYR A 127 19.33 -10.06 -15.98
CA TYR A 127 19.47 -8.61 -15.95
C TYR A 127 19.26 -8.02 -17.33
N PHE A 128 18.31 -7.07 -17.44
CA PHE A 128 17.95 -6.39 -18.69
C PHE A 128 18.32 -4.91 -18.65
N SER A 129 18.73 -4.37 -19.80
CA SER A 129 18.88 -2.93 -19.96
C SER A 129 17.53 -2.22 -19.79
N PRO A 130 17.46 -1.07 -19.11
CA PRO A 130 16.22 -0.29 -19.03
C PRO A 130 15.63 0.09 -20.39
N SER A 131 16.46 0.17 -21.45
CA SER A 131 16.04 0.43 -22.82
C SER A 131 15.50 -0.79 -23.56
N GLU A 132 15.76 -2.01 -23.05
CA GLU A 132 15.42 -3.28 -23.71
C GLU A 132 14.85 -4.27 -22.70
N LEU A 133 13.72 -3.88 -22.06
CA LEU A 133 13.08 -4.73 -21.07
C LEU A 133 12.36 -5.91 -21.73
N PRO A 134 12.29 -7.10 -21.05
CA PRO A 134 11.64 -8.28 -21.59
C PRO A 134 10.11 -8.13 -21.68
N PRO A 135 9.39 -9.08 -22.35
CA PRO A 135 7.93 -9.11 -22.32
C PRO A 135 7.40 -9.11 -20.88
N ARG A 136 6.57 -8.15 -20.56
CA ARG A 136 6.10 -7.90 -19.19
C ARG A 136 4.76 -7.18 -19.18
N PRO A 137 3.98 -7.28 -18.08
CA PRO A 137 2.87 -6.39 -17.81
C PRO A 137 3.30 -4.92 -17.73
N GLN A 138 2.36 -4.02 -18.06
CA GLN A 138 2.64 -2.58 -18.12
C GLN A 138 3.08 -1.99 -16.78
N TRP A 139 2.54 -2.47 -15.66
CA TRP A 139 2.89 -1.93 -14.33
C TRP A 139 4.37 -2.10 -13.98
N TYR A 140 5.05 -3.17 -14.41
CA TYR A 140 6.50 -3.31 -14.22
C TYR A 140 7.30 -2.31 -15.08
N ALA A 141 6.79 -1.99 -16.29
CA ALA A 141 7.39 -0.92 -17.09
C ALA A 141 7.24 0.45 -16.43
N ASP A 142 6.05 0.73 -15.88
CA ASP A 142 5.77 1.96 -15.16
C ASP A 142 6.64 2.08 -13.91
N MET A 143 6.80 1.00 -13.13
CA MET A 143 7.70 0.95 -11.96
C MET A 143 9.14 1.29 -12.33
N VAL A 144 9.67 0.68 -13.40
CA VAL A 144 11.03 0.97 -13.88
C VAL A 144 11.15 2.42 -14.34
N THR A 145 10.16 2.91 -15.11
CA THR A 145 10.15 4.27 -15.62
C THR A 145 10.17 5.29 -14.49
N HIS A 146 9.29 5.14 -13.50
CA HIS A 146 9.19 6.08 -12.37
C HIS A 146 10.41 5.98 -11.45
N ALA A 147 10.99 4.80 -11.26
CA ALA A 147 12.20 4.64 -10.45
C ALA A 147 13.43 5.33 -11.03
N LEU A 148 13.49 5.46 -12.37
CA LEU A 148 14.58 6.13 -13.09
C LEU A 148 14.31 7.61 -13.37
N ASP A 149 13.11 8.11 -13.10
CA ASP A 149 12.74 9.49 -13.33
C ASP A 149 13.14 10.36 -12.12
N GLU A 150 13.98 11.37 -12.38
CA GLU A 150 14.48 12.28 -11.36
C GLU A 150 13.36 13.03 -10.60
N ARG A 151 12.18 13.20 -11.20
CA ARG A 151 11.01 13.81 -10.55
C ARG A 151 10.57 13.08 -9.29
N TYR A 152 10.82 11.76 -9.25
CA TYR A 152 10.45 10.89 -8.13
C TYR A 152 11.64 10.50 -7.24
N SER A 153 12.75 11.23 -7.34
CA SER A 153 13.94 10.99 -6.51
C SER A 153 13.74 11.38 -5.04
N ALA A 154 13.05 12.49 -4.80
CA ALA A 154 12.80 13.03 -3.46
C ALA A 154 11.46 12.57 -2.86
N SER A 155 10.44 12.36 -3.70
CA SER A 155 9.10 11.90 -3.30
C SER A 155 8.69 10.75 -4.20
N PRO A 156 8.25 9.61 -3.63
CA PRO A 156 7.88 8.45 -4.43
C PRO A 156 6.65 8.72 -5.29
N TYR A 157 6.62 8.08 -6.46
CA TYR A 157 5.43 8.08 -7.30
C TYR A 157 4.22 7.47 -6.56
N PHE A 158 3.04 7.97 -6.81
CA PHE A 158 1.78 7.30 -6.51
C PHE A 158 0.77 7.51 -7.64
N ASP A 159 -0.11 6.55 -7.84
CA ASP A 159 -1.18 6.69 -8.84
C ASP A 159 -2.09 7.88 -8.49
N PRO A 160 -2.38 8.75 -9.47
CA PRO A 160 -3.29 9.87 -9.26
C PRO A 160 -4.67 9.40 -8.80
N PRO A 161 -5.47 10.26 -8.16
CA PRO A 161 -6.82 9.91 -7.71
C PRO A 161 -7.68 9.41 -8.87
N GLU A 162 -8.12 8.18 -8.80
CA GLU A 162 -8.98 7.54 -9.80
C GLU A 162 -9.95 6.56 -9.11
N ARG A 163 -11.18 6.54 -9.60
CA ARG A 163 -12.15 5.49 -9.31
C ARG A 163 -12.80 5.04 -10.61
N VAL A 164 -12.80 3.74 -10.84
CA VAL A 164 -13.49 3.12 -11.97
C VAL A 164 -14.62 2.23 -11.48
N GLU A 165 -15.65 2.09 -12.29
CA GLU A 165 -16.69 1.10 -12.02
C GLU A 165 -16.13 -0.30 -12.29
N VAL A 166 -16.30 -1.19 -11.31
CA VAL A 166 -15.81 -2.57 -11.38
C VAL A 166 -16.95 -3.46 -11.85
N GLU A 167 -16.85 -3.96 -13.06
CA GLU A 167 -17.87 -4.85 -13.65
C GLU A 167 -17.86 -6.26 -13.06
N THR A 168 -16.70 -6.72 -12.58
CA THR A 168 -16.55 -8.04 -11.98
C THR A 168 -16.98 -8.06 -10.52
N PRO A 169 -17.54 -9.15 -9.99
CA PRO A 169 -17.85 -9.25 -8.58
C PRO A 169 -16.61 -9.01 -7.71
N TYR A 170 -16.68 -8.03 -6.85
CA TYR A 170 -15.62 -7.69 -5.90
C TYR A 170 -16.10 -7.75 -4.46
N LEU A 171 -15.15 -7.87 -3.53
CA LEU A 171 -15.44 -7.88 -2.11
C LEU A 171 -14.82 -6.66 -1.43
N THR A 172 -15.67 -5.93 -0.72
CA THR A 172 -15.21 -4.92 0.25
C THR A 172 -14.65 -5.61 1.50
N ILE A 173 -13.91 -4.90 2.34
CA ILE A 173 -13.43 -5.43 3.62
C ILE A 173 -14.60 -6.00 4.46
N MET A 174 -15.76 -5.35 4.45
CA MET A 174 -16.94 -5.81 5.16
C MET A 174 -17.52 -7.11 4.61
N SER A 175 -17.45 -7.31 3.29
CA SER A 175 -17.87 -8.57 2.65
C SER A 175 -16.93 -9.71 3.00
N VAL A 176 -15.62 -9.45 3.01
CA VAL A 176 -14.61 -10.42 3.45
C VAL A 176 -14.82 -10.78 4.92
N ARG A 177 -15.09 -9.78 5.79
CA ARG A 177 -15.38 -10.01 7.21
C ARG A 177 -16.55 -10.96 7.45
N ARG A 178 -17.62 -10.85 6.64
CA ARG A 178 -18.77 -11.78 6.75
C ARG A 178 -18.37 -13.23 6.45
N ALA A 179 -17.37 -13.44 5.59
CA ALA A 179 -16.90 -14.78 5.25
C ALA A 179 -15.92 -15.36 6.27
N VAL A 180 -15.03 -14.52 6.85
CA VAL A 180 -13.91 -14.98 7.70
C VAL A 180 -14.09 -14.64 9.18
N GLY A 181 -15.17 -13.92 9.56
CA GLY A 181 -15.36 -13.47 10.95
C GLY A 181 -14.22 -12.55 11.41
N ASN A 182 -13.78 -12.72 12.66
CA ASN A 182 -12.74 -11.90 13.28
C ASN A 182 -11.30 -12.39 12.98
N ALA A 183 -11.12 -13.28 12.01
CA ALA A 183 -9.78 -13.74 11.67
C ALA A 183 -8.89 -12.57 11.19
N PRO A 184 -7.57 -12.62 11.40
CA PRO A 184 -6.66 -11.57 10.96
C PRO A 184 -6.73 -11.35 9.44
N LEU A 185 -6.88 -10.09 9.00
CA LEU A 185 -6.85 -9.71 7.59
C LEU A 185 -5.73 -8.71 7.36
N ILE A 186 -4.98 -8.89 6.27
CA ILE A 186 -4.13 -7.83 5.73
C ILE A 186 -5.00 -7.00 4.78
N TRP A 187 -5.01 -5.66 4.97
CA TRP A 187 -5.82 -4.81 4.11
C TRP A 187 -5.14 -3.48 3.82
N PRO A 188 -5.00 -3.11 2.54
CA PRO A 188 -4.49 -1.80 2.17
C PRO A 188 -5.52 -0.71 2.44
N GLY A 189 -5.04 0.47 2.80
CA GLY A 189 -5.89 1.64 3.04
C GLY A 189 -5.09 2.94 2.98
N ALA A 190 -5.80 4.05 3.12
CA ALA A 190 -5.21 5.37 3.06
C ALA A 190 -5.55 6.21 4.30
N ASN A 191 -4.61 7.10 4.66
CA ASN A 191 -4.79 8.15 5.66
C ASN A 191 -4.57 9.51 4.98
N ALA A 192 -5.36 10.50 5.33
CA ALA A 192 -5.16 11.88 4.89
C ALA A 192 -4.57 12.74 6.01
N ALA A 193 -3.36 13.20 5.83
CA ALA A 193 -2.74 14.24 6.66
C ALA A 193 -3.08 15.60 6.05
N VAL A 194 -4.20 16.18 6.45
CA VAL A 194 -4.72 17.44 5.90
C VAL A 194 -4.25 18.59 6.74
N LEU A 195 -3.50 19.51 6.12
CA LEU A 195 -3.11 20.76 6.75
C LEU A 195 -3.92 21.91 6.17
N ASN A 196 -4.39 22.83 7.04
CA ASN A 196 -4.98 24.07 6.60
C ASN A 196 -3.89 25.16 6.37
N ASP A 197 -4.30 26.33 5.91
CA ASP A 197 -3.38 27.46 5.63
C ASP A 197 -2.61 27.95 6.85
N ASP A 198 -3.12 27.71 8.05
CA ASP A 198 -2.45 28.03 9.33
C ASP A 198 -1.46 26.95 9.79
N GLY A 199 -1.26 25.89 9.02
CA GLY A 199 -0.42 24.73 9.36
C GLY A 199 -0.99 23.84 10.46
N ARG A 200 -2.30 23.91 10.72
CA ARG A 200 -2.99 23.04 11.67
C ARG A 200 -3.43 21.76 10.98
N ILE A 201 -3.34 20.64 11.71
CA ILE A 201 -3.70 19.31 11.20
C ILE A 201 -5.15 18.94 11.52
N LEU A 202 -5.84 18.40 10.52
CA LEU A 202 -7.19 17.87 10.66
C LEU A 202 -7.16 16.55 11.43
N LEU A 203 -8.00 16.48 12.48
CA LEU A 203 -8.27 15.24 13.21
C LEU A 203 -9.77 15.03 13.33
N GLN A 204 -10.16 13.77 13.45
CA GLN A 204 -11.50 13.31 13.76
C GLN A 204 -11.52 12.53 15.07
N ARG A 205 -12.62 12.62 15.83
CA ARG A 205 -12.88 11.77 16.98
C ARG A 205 -13.78 10.61 16.57
N ARG A 206 -13.20 9.42 16.50
CA ARG A 206 -13.83 8.22 15.96
C ARG A 206 -15.07 7.79 16.77
N GLY A 207 -16.10 7.35 16.06
CA GLY A 207 -17.34 6.86 16.65
C GLY A 207 -17.23 5.49 17.32
N ASP A 208 -16.30 4.65 16.85
CA ASP A 208 -16.13 3.27 17.36
C ASP A 208 -15.42 3.19 18.72
N ASN A 209 -14.55 4.15 19.04
CA ASN A 209 -13.75 4.10 20.26
C ASN A 209 -13.54 5.46 20.94
N GLY A 210 -14.07 6.55 20.38
CA GLY A 210 -14.00 7.90 20.93
C GLY A 210 -12.59 8.54 20.89
N LEU A 211 -11.63 7.94 20.21
CA LEU A 211 -10.25 8.43 20.13
C LEU A 211 -10.05 9.31 18.90
N TRP A 212 -9.11 10.25 19.01
CA TRP A 212 -8.75 11.11 17.92
C TRP A 212 -7.78 10.41 16.95
N ALA A 213 -7.98 10.63 15.65
CA ALA A 213 -7.18 10.05 14.57
C ALA A 213 -7.20 10.96 13.33
N LEU A 214 -6.28 10.69 12.38
CA LEU A 214 -6.38 11.22 11.03
C LEU A 214 -7.56 10.59 10.30
N PRO A 215 -8.22 11.28 9.35
CA PRO A 215 -9.16 10.65 8.43
C PRO A 215 -8.52 9.47 7.72
N ALA A 216 -9.21 8.33 7.67
CA ALA A 216 -8.62 7.10 7.15
C ALA A 216 -9.63 5.99 6.91
N GLY A 217 -9.39 5.21 5.86
CA GLY A 217 -10.19 4.01 5.62
C GLY A 217 -9.57 2.98 4.71
N ALA A 218 -10.33 1.94 4.46
CA ALA A 218 -9.96 0.80 3.65
C ALA A 218 -10.06 1.13 2.15
N LEU A 219 -9.14 0.61 1.36
CA LEU A 219 -9.25 0.65 -0.10
C LEU A 219 -10.42 -0.22 -0.55
N ASP A 220 -11.32 0.35 -1.33
CA ASP A 220 -12.32 -0.40 -2.08
C ASP A 220 -11.82 -0.72 -3.49
N ALA A 221 -12.25 -1.88 -4.02
CA ALA A 221 -11.90 -2.25 -5.38
C ALA A 221 -12.40 -1.21 -6.39
N GLY A 222 -11.55 -0.89 -7.35
CA GLY A 222 -11.81 0.16 -8.33
C GLY A 222 -11.29 1.54 -7.96
N GLU A 223 -10.76 1.73 -6.75
CA GLU A 223 -10.16 2.98 -6.29
C GLU A 223 -8.63 2.91 -6.34
N THR A 224 -7.98 4.07 -6.55
CA THR A 224 -6.57 4.25 -6.14
C THR A 224 -6.51 4.65 -4.67
N LEU A 225 -5.35 4.42 -4.01
CA LEU A 225 -5.16 4.86 -2.63
C LEU A 225 -5.32 6.38 -2.44
N ALA A 226 -4.89 7.16 -3.42
CA ALA A 226 -5.10 8.62 -3.40
C ALA A 226 -6.59 8.98 -3.45
N TYR A 227 -7.40 8.25 -4.23
CA TYR A 227 -8.85 8.45 -4.24
C TYR A 227 -9.48 8.00 -2.90
N THR A 228 -9.04 6.88 -2.32
CA THR A 228 -9.50 6.43 -1.00
C THR A 228 -9.28 7.52 0.06
N ALA A 229 -8.11 8.19 0.07
CA ALA A 229 -7.85 9.31 0.99
C ALA A 229 -8.85 10.46 0.81
N ILE A 230 -9.22 10.80 -0.43
CA ILE A 230 -10.23 11.82 -0.74
C ILE A 230 -11.61 11.38 -0.25
N ARG A 231 -12.04 10.16 -0.61
CA ARG A 231 -13.37 9.63 -0.24
C ARG A 231 -13.57 9.59 1.25
N GLU A 232 -12.62 8.97 1.98
CA GLU A 232 -12.71 8.84 3.44
C GLU A 232 -12.70 10.22 4.13
N THR A 233 -11.85 11.14 3.69
CA THR A 233 -11.85 12.50 4.25
C THR A 233 -13.19 13.19 4.06
N ARG A 234 -13.78 13.07 2.86
CA ARG A 234 -15.08 13.68 2.58
C ARG A 234 -16.22 13.03 3.39
N GLU A 235 -16.23 11.70 3.51
CA GLU A 235 -17.24 10.95 4.26
C GLU A 235 -17.17 11.25 5.75
N GLU A 236 -15.98 11.27 6.32
CA GLU A 236 -15.74 11.44 7.75
C GLU A 236 -15.78 12.91 8.21
N THR A 237 -15.43 13.87 7.34
CA THR A 237 -15.20 15.27 7.75
C THR A 237 -15.94 16.32 6.92
N GLY A 238 -16.56 15.94 5.81
CA GLY A 238 -17.23 16.85 4.87
C GLY A 238 -16.29 17.68 4.00
N LEU A 239 -14.96 17.59 4.19
CA LEU A 239 -13.98 18.33 3.38
C LEU A 239 -13.64 17.59 2.10
N GLU A 240 -13.46 18.35 1.03
CA GLU A 240 -12.82 17.89 -0.20
C GLU A 240 -11.32 18.21 -0.11
N VAL A 241 -10.48 17.23 -0.43
CA VAL A 241 -9.02 17.36 -0.34
C VAL A 241 -8.34 16.92 -1.62
N GLU A 242 -7.12 17.43 -1.83
CA GLU A 242 -6.22 17.04 -2.90
C GLU A 242 -4.96 16.42 -2.31
N PRO A 243 -4.68 15.13 -2.58
CA PRO A 243 -3.42 14.49 -2.23
C PRO A 243 -2.26 15.10 -3.03
N LEU A 244 -1.21 15.49 -2.33
CA LEU A 244 -0.04 16.16 -2.91
C LEU A 244 1.19 15.25 -2.95
N GLU A 245 1.38 14.47 -1.87
CA GLU A 245 2.58 13.67 -1.66
C GLU A 245 2.28 12.44 -0.80
N LEU A 246 2.95 11.33 -1.05
CA LEU A 246 2.96 10.18 -0.16
C LEU A 246 4.01 10.40 0.94
N LEU A 247 3.56 10.57 2.17
CA LEU A 247 4.43 10.86 3.31
C LEU A 247 5.01 9.61 3.95
N ALA A 248 4.21 8.54 4.05
CA ALA A 248 4.60 7.35 4.80
C ALA A 248 3.77 6.13 4.44
N VAL A 249 4.33 4.94 4.69
CA VAL A 249 3.59 3.67 4.71
C VAL A 249 3.79 3.00 6.06
N TYR A 250 2.69 2.70 6.75
CA TYR A 250 2.68 2.04 8.05
C TYR A 250 2.10 0.64 7.93
N ALA A 251 2.89 -0.37 8.28
CA ALA A 251 2.47 -1.77 8.31
C ALA A 251 3.23 -2.52 9.43
N GLY A 252 3.01 -3.83 9.57
CA GLY A 252 3.73 -4.66 10.55
C GLY A 252 3.14 -4.64 11.96
N TYR A 253 1.95 -4.11 12.14
CA TYR A 253 1.24 -4.08 13.42
C TYR A 253 -0.22 -4.54 13.26
N GLU A 254 -0.78 -5.05 14.33
CA GLU A 254 -2.18 -5.47 14.37
C GLU A 254 -3.06 -4.40 15.00
N VAL A 255 -4.22 -4.17 14.42
CA VAL A 255 -5.30 -3.37 15.00
C VAL A 255 -6.43 -4.32 15.37
N ILE A 256 -6.84 -4.27 16.65
CA ILE A 256 -8.02 -4.98 17.13
C ILE A 256 -9.10 -3.93 17.42
N PHE A 257 -10.20 -4.02 16.68
CA PHE A 257 -11.33 -3.11 16.83
C PHE A 257 -12.21 -3.50 18.03
N PRO A 258 -12.99 -2.56 18.60
CA PRO A 258 -13.85 -2.86 19.76
C PRO A 258 -14.85 -4.00 19.53
N HIS A 259 -15.29 -4.20 18.30
CA HIS A 259 -16.19 -5.29 17.89
C HIS A 259 -15.48 -6.63 17.61
N GLY A 260 -14.16 -6.69 17.83
CA GLY A 260 -13.36 -7.91 17.75
C GLY A 260 -12.62 -8.15 16.42
N ASP A 261 -12.87 -7.36 15.38
CA ASP A 261 -12.16 -7.48 14.10
C ASP A 261 -10.67 -7.23 14.26
N ARG A 262 -9.87 -8.06 13.59
CA ARG A 262 -8.40 -8.03 13.61
C ARG A 262 -7.88 -7.70 12.22
N VAL A 263 -7.12 -6.61 12.08
CA VAL A 263 -6.56 -6.15 10.81
C VAL A 263 -5.07 -5.88 10.96
N PHE A 264 -4.30 -6.34 10.00
CA PHE A 264 -2.93 -5.88 9.73
C PHE A 264 -3.01 -4.85 8.59
N PRO A 265 -3.14 -3.55 8.91
CA PRO A 265 -3.29 -2.54 7.88
C PRO A 265 -1.96 -2.32 7.15
N VAL A 266 -2.06 -2.08 5.83
CA VAL A 266 -0.99 -1.47 5.04
C VAL A 266 -1.48 -0.06 4.71
N ALA A 267 -1.16 0.88 5.59
CA ALA A 267 -1.75 2.21 5.61
C ALA A 267 -0.82 3.24 4.94
N HIS A 268 -1.29 3.83 3.85
CA HIS A 268 -0.57 4.82 3.06
C HIS A 268 -1.01 6.22 3.47
N MET A 269 -0.10 7.05 3.96
CA MET A 269 -0.40 8.40 4.44
C MET A 269 -0.02 9.44 3.40
N PHE A 270 -1.02 10.20 2.95
CA PHE A 270 -0.84 11.29 2.00
C PHE A 270 -0.88 12.65 2.70
N ALA A 271 0.06 13.54 2.35
CA ALA A 271 -0.12 14.96 2.58
C ALA A 271 -1.25 15.46 1.68
N CYS A 272 -2.22 16.15 2.26
CA CYS A 272 -3.35 16.67 1.54
C CYS A 272 -3.57 18.14 1.86
N ARG A 273 -4.03 18.91 0.87
CA ARG A 273 -4.55 20.26 1.08
C ARG A 273 -6.07 20.27 1.00
N VAL A 274 -6.70 21.21 1.66
CA VAL A 274 -8.14 21.47 1.51
C VAL A 274 -8.41 22.03 0.11
N ALA A 275 -9.30 21.41 -0.62
CA ALA A 275 -9.75 21.85 -1.95
C ALA A 275 -11.18 22.44 -1.92
N GLY A 276 -11.95 22.14 -0.87
CA GLY A 276 -13.32 22.63 -0.71
C GLY A 276 -14.07 21.90 0.40
N GLY A 277 -15.41 21.98 0.33
CA GLY A 277 -16.29 21.33 1.29
C GLY A 277 -16.54 22.19 2.55
N GLU A 278 -17.32 21.64 3.48
CA GLU A 278 -17.65 22.26 4.76
C GLU A 278 -17.30 21.30 5.89
N LEU A 279 -16.48 21.74 6.84
CA LEU A 279 -16.01 20.91 7.95
C LEU A 279 -17.19 20.52 8.84
N ARG A 280 -17.52 19.25 8.86
CA ARG A 280 -18.59 18.67 9.72
C ARG A 280 -18.34 17.18 9.93
N ALA A 281 -18.56 16.73 11.16
CA ALA A 281 -18.59 15.31 11.45
C ALA A 281 -19.85 14.65 10.85
N ASP A 282 -19.72 13.38 10.41
CA ASP A 282 -20.87 12.61 9.89
C ASP A 282 -21.81 12.11 11.00
N GLY A 283 -21.36 12.15 12.26
CA GLY A 283 -22.11 11.75 13.45
C GLY A 283 -22.17 10.23 13.70
N ARG A 284 -21.51 9.42 12.89
CA ARG A 284 -21.45 7.96 12.99
C ARG A 284 -20.01 7.46 13.14
N GLU A 285 -19.22 7.61 12.10
CA GLU A 285 -17.81 7.23 12.07
C GLU A 285 -16.94 8.32 12.70
N SER A 286 -17.32 9.59 12.51
CA SER A 286 -16.74 10.77 13.14
C SER A 286 -17.76 11.47 14.05
N LEU A 287 -17.49 11.52 15.35
CA LEU A 287 -18.29 12.25 16.33
C LEU A 287 -17.96 13.72 16.39
N GLU A 288 -16.72 14.08 16.07
CA GLU A 288 -16.18 15.44 16.14
C GLU A 288 -15.01 15.57 15.18
N VAL A 289 -14.85 16.72 14.56
CA VAL A 289 -13.76 17.02 13.65
C VAL A 289 -13.21 18.43 13.94
N GLY A 290 -11.91 18.63 13.75
CA GLY A 290 -11.30 19.94 13.96
C GLY A 290 -9.86 20.00 13.48
N PHE A 291 -9.38 21.25 13.30
CA PHE A 291 -7.99 21.53 13.01
C PHE A 291 -7.24 21.91 14.29
N PHE A 292 -6.12 21.23 14.55
CA PHE A 292 -5.34 21.37 15.78
C PHE A 292 -3.90 21.82 15.47
N SER A 293 -3.38 22.73 16.29
CA SER A 293 -1.96 23.03 16.32
C SER A 293 -1.21 22.00 17.18
N MET A 294 0.12 21.96 17.07
CA MET A 294 0.93 21.08 17.92
C MET A 294 0.72 21.31 19.43
N ASP A 295 0.46 22.56 19.81
CA ASP A 295 0.30 22.95 21.24
C ASP A 295 -1.09 22.58 21.79
N ASP A 296 -2.08 22.38 20.90
CA ASP A 296 -3.48 22.11 21.25
C ASP A 296 -3.93 20.71 20.83
N LEU A 297 -3.00 19.78 20.54
CA LEU A 297 -3.35 18.42 20.15
C LEU A 297 -4.17 17.74 21.24
N PRO A 298 -5.30 17.11 20.88
CA PRO A 298 -6.05 16.28 21.83
C PRO A 298 -5.25 15.06 22.24
N PRO A 299 -5.65 14.32 23.27
CA PRO A 299 -5.00 13.07 23.63
C PRO A 299 -4.99 12.08 22.46
N LEU A 300 -3.79 11.71 21.99
CA LEU A 300 -3.57 10.81 20.87
C LEU A 300 -2.93 9.50 21.34
N ARG A 301 -3.28 8.38 20.69
CA ARG A 301 -2.48 7.16 20.80
C ARG A 301 -1.05 7.41 20.28
N PRO A 302 -0.03 6.72 20.80
CA PRO A 302 1.36 6.89 20.36
C PRO A 302 1.54 6.76 18.84
N THR A 303 0.90 5.76 18.22
CA THR A 303 0.95 5.52 16.77
C THR A 303 0.29 6.64 15.96
N VAL A 304 -0.79 7.24 16.44
CA VAL A 304 -1.45 8.39 15.78
C VAL A 304 -0.59 9.63 15.97
N ARG A 305 -0.03 9.83 17.17
CA ARG A 305 0.86 10.97 17.44
C ARG A 305 2.09 10.93 16.52
N GLN A 306 2.69 9.77 16.32
CA GLN A 306 3.80 9.61 15.38
C GLN A 306 3.40 10.04 13.96
N ARG A 307 2.24 9.61 13.47
CA ARG A 307 1.73 10.03 12.14
C ARG A 307 1.54 11.54 12.04
N VAL A 308 1.00 12.16 13.09
CA VAL A 308 0.84 13.61 13.16
C VAL A 308 2.21 14.31 13.10
N LEU A 309 3.20 13.83 13.84
CA LEU A 309 4.56 14.39 13.81
C LEU A 309 5.22 14.23 12.45
N THR A 310 5.06 13.07 11.79
CA THR A 310 5.52 12.87 10.40
C THR A 310 4.84 13.83 9.43
N ALA A 311 3.52 14.03 9.57
CA ALA A 311 2.74 14.96 8.73
C ALA A 311 3.18 16.41 8.87
N LEU A 312 3.62 16.79 10.06
CA LEU A 312 4.14 18.13 10.36
C LEU A 312 5.65 18.31 10.07
N GLY A 313 6.31 17.27 9.52
CA GLY A 313 7.74 17.28 9.24
C GLY A 313 8.64 17.29 10.49
N LEU A 314 8.11 16.91 11.66
CA LEU A 314 8.82 16.89 12.94
C LEU A 314 9.47 15.54 13.25
N GLU A 315 9.09 14.49 12.56
CA GLU A 315 9.72 13.16 12.56
C GLU A 315 9.97 12.70 11.14
N GLY A 316 11.01 11.86 10.95
CA GLY A 316 11.34 11.29 9.65
C GLY A 316 10.24 10.35 9.12
N SER A 317 10.09 10.32 7.81
CA SER A 317 9.13 9.44 7.14
C SER A 317 9.63 8.00 7.17
N PRO A 318 8.80 7.01 7.57
CA PRO A 318 9.11 5.58 7.49
C PRO A 318 8.85 5.02 6.08
N LEU A 319 9.41 5.64 5.03
CA LEU A 319 9.31 5.16 3.65
C LEU A 319 10.37 4.09 3.30
N VAL A 320 11.30 3.86 4.22
CA VAL A 320 12.33 2.81 4.10
C VAL A 320 12.30 1.88 5.28
#